data_bbde4005812a5fd6b0027b627b5b033a
#
_entry.id   bbde4005812a5fd6b0027b627b5b033a
#
_cell.length_a   1.000
_cell.length_b   1.000
_cell.length_c   1.000
_cell.angle_alpha   90.00
_cell.angle_beta   90.00
_cell.angle_gamma   90.00
#
_symmetry.space_group_name_H-M   'P 1'
#
loop_
_entity.id
_entity.type
_entity.pdbx_description
1 polymer ?
#
loop_
_entity_poly.entity_id
_entity_poly.type
_entity_poly.pdbx_seq_one_letter_code
_entity_poly.pdbx_strand_id
1 'polypeptide(L)'
;KDAGIDPSSIRFIEAHGTGTRLGDPIEIDGITKAFAKYTEEKQFCAVGSVKTNFGHLDNAAGLIGLVKAALSLQKKKIPPLAHFNKPNSNIPFKDSPVFPADRLTELGEAGETAEIIRCGVSSFGLSGINCHIVMEEAPVLKKTNYRPKVFHTFEKKRCWIKLPETPYETDMSTVFIKQRLAETPGQVIYG
;
A
#
# COMPACT_ATOMS: atom_id res chain seq x y z
N LYS A 1 13.58 -11.18 11.81
CA LYS A 1 14.01 -12.15 12.82
C LYS A 1 12.94 -13.23 12.99
N ASP A 2 11.69 -12.86 13.25
CA ASP A 2 10.60 -13.82 13.48
C ASP A 2 10.24 -14.65 12.24
N ALA A 3 10.37 -14.07 11.06
CA ALA A 3 10.17 -14.78 9.80
C ALA A 3 11.31 -15.73 9.42
N GLY A 4 12.46 -15.68 10.10
CA GLY A 4 13.62 -16.53 9.84
C GLY A 4 14.22 -16.39 8.43
N ILE A 5 14.05 -15.22 7.80
CA ILE A 5 14.49 -14.96 6.42
C ILE A 5 15.63 -13.93 6.38
N ASP A 6 16.34 -13.89 5.27
CA ASP A 6 17.23 -12.79 4.96
C ASP A 6 16.39 -11.57 4.53
N PRO A 7 16.48 -10.43 5.25
CA PRO A 7 15.74 -9.22 4.91
C PRO A 7 16.04 -8.66 3.52
N SER A 8 17.23 -8.87 2.98
CA SER A 8 17.60 -8.43 1.63
C SER A 8 16.77 -9.10 0.53
N SER A 9 16.11 -10.24 0.85
CA SER A 9 15.18 -10.92 -0.05
C SER A 9 13.82 -10.25 -0.18
N ILE A 10 13.52 -9.23 0.66
CA ILE A 10 12.26 -8.48 0.59
C ILE A 10 12.40 -7.43 -0.52
N ARG A 11 11.68 -7.61 -1.63
CA ARG A 11 11.75 -6.74 -2.80
C ARG A 11 10.65 -5.68 -2.87
N PHE A 12 9.59 -5.84 -2.08
CA PHE A 12 8.48 -4.91 -2.03
C PHE A 12 7.92 -4.79 -0.62
N ILE A 13 7.62 -3.57 -0.20
CA ILE A 13 6.85 -3.27 1.01
C ILE A 13 5.60 -2.51 0.64
N GLU A 14 4.45 -3.11 0.94
CA GLU A 14 3.18 -2.43 1.02
C GLU A 14 3.13 -1.70 2.36
N ALA A 15 3.40 -0.42 2.35
CA ALA A 15 3.47 0.42 3.53
C ALA A 15 2.09 0.73 4.10
N HIS A 16 2.02 1.09 5.35
CA HIS A 16 0.83 1.72 5.92
C HIS A 16 0.50 3.00 5.16
N GLY A 17 1.51 3.83 4.87
CA GLY A 17 1.54 4.84 3.81
C GLY A 17 0.28 5.70 3.72
N THR A 18 -0.03 6.47 4.77
CA THR A 18 -1.23 7.34 4.83
C THR A 18 -1.08 8.63 4.05
N GLY A 19 0.10 8.90 3.47
CA GLY A 19 0.36 10.10 2.69
C GLY A 19 0.53 11.36 3.55
N THR A 20 0.76 11.23 4.85
CA THR A 20 0.89 12.38 5.74
C THR A 20 2.32 12.91 5.76
N ARG A 21 2.45 14.23 5.96
CA ARG A 21 3.75 14.92 5.97
C ARG A 21 4.73 14.35 7.00
N LEU A 22 4.24 13.86 8.14
CA LEU A 22 5.05 13.34 9.24
C LEU A 22 5.04 11.81 9.32
N GLY A 23 3.91 11.17 9.02
CA GLY A 23 3.75 9.72 9.18
C GLY A 23 4.64 8.93 8.23
N ASP A 24 4.64 9.28 6.95
CA ASP A 24 5.44 8.56 5.97
C ASP A 24 6.94 8.63 6.24
N PRO A 25 7.55 9.80 6.60
CA PRO A 25 8.95 9.84 7.01
C PRO A 25 9.28 8.95 8.21
N ILE A 26 8.41 8.90 9.21
CA ILE A 26 8.62 8.06 10.40
C ILE A 26 8.58 6.58 10.04
N GLU A 27 7.63 6.17 9.18
CA GLU A 27 7.52 4.80 8.71
C GLU A 27 8.75 4.39 7.90
N ILE A 28 9.17 5.21 6.93
CA ILE A 28 10.35 4.92 6.09
C ILE A 28 11.64 4.92 6.91
N ASP A 29 11.78 5.80 7.89
CA ASP A 29 12.92 5.78 8.83
C ASP A 29 12.95 4.48 9.63
N GLY A 30 11.79 4.02 10.12
CA GLY A 30 11.66 2.74 10.80
C GLY A 30 12.07 1.55 9.93
N ILE A 31 11.61 1.51 8.67
CA ILE A 31 12.00 0.50 7.70
C ILE A 31 13.50 0.56 7.42
N THR A 32 14.05 1.75 7.20
CA THR A 32 15.46 1.96 6.95
C THR A 32 16.32 1.44 8.10
N LYS A 33 15.97 1.79 9.33
CA LYS A 33 16.67 1.30 10.54
C LYS A 33 16.55 -0.21 10.73
N ALA A 34 15.43 -0.80 10.32
CA ALA A 34 15.25 -2.23 10.39
C ALA A 34 16.18 -2.97 9.42
N PHE A 35 16.27 -2.52 8.17
CA PHE A 35 17.16 -3.10 7.16
C PHE A 35 18.63 -2.86 7.48
N ALA A 36 19.00 -1.68 7.97
CA ALA A 36 20.40 -1.33 8.30
C ALA A 36 21.07 -2.25 9.33
N LYS A 37 20.29 -3.08 10.04
CA LYS A 37 20.83 -4.11 10.94
C LYS A 37 21.37 -5.33 10.21
N TYR A 38 21.08 -5.48 8.92
CA TYR A 38 21.33 -6.69 8.15
C TYR A 38 22.04 -6.44 6.82
N THR A 39 21.87 -5.25 6.23
CA THR A 39 22.45 -4.89 4.94
C THR A 39 22.75 -3.40 4.86
N GLU A 40 23.78 -3.04 4.11
CA GLU A 40 24.13 -1.67 3.75
C GLU A 40 23.61 -1.32 2.34
N GLU A 41 22.98 -2.27 1.66
CA GLU A 41 22.44 -2.08 0.32
C GLU A 41 21.34 -1.02 0.32
N LYS A 42 21.34 -0.18 -0.72
CA LYS A 42 20.38 0.92 -0.89
C LYS A 42 19.54 0.70 -2.14
N GLN A 43 18.32 1.23 -2.14
CA GLN A 43 17.45 1.27 -3.31
C GLN A 43 17.14 -0.12 -3.91
N PHE A 44 17.06 -1.16 -3.07
CA PHE A 44 16.79 -2.52 -3.54
C PHE A 44 15.34 -2.99 -3.33
N CYS A 45 14.59 -2.32 -2.44
CA CYS A 45 13.23 -2.70 -2.09
C CYS A 45 12.25 -1.58 -2.47
N ALA A 46 11.29 -1.87 -3.32
CA ALA A 46 10.24 -0.92 -3.67
C ALA A 46 9.27 -0.70 -2.50
N VAL A 47 8.78 0.51 -2.32
CA VAL A 47 7.72 0.83 -1.34
C VAL A 47 6.52 1.44 -2.05
N GLY A 48 5.33 0.95 -1.72
CA GLY A 48 4.06 1.44 -2.23
C GLY A 48 2.97 1.45 -1.17
N SER A 49 1.80 1.99 -1.52
CA SER A 49 0.61 1.90 -0.68
C SER A 49 -0.65 1.85 -1.53
N VAL A 50 -1.49 0.87 -1.27
CA VAL A 50 -2.79 0.70 -1.95
C VAL A 50 -3.76 1.83 -1.63
N LYS A 51 -3.49 2.60 -0.58
CA LYS A 51 -4.28 3.79 -0.24
C LYS A 51 -4.29 4.84 -1.33
N THR A 52 -3.28 4.85 -2.20
CA THR A 52 -3.27 5.72 -3.38
C THR A 52 -4.36 5.35 -4.40
N ASN A 53 -4.87 4.11 -4.38
CA ASN A 53 -5.92 3.63 -5.26
C ASN A 53 -7.32 3.72 -4.65
N PHE A 54 -7.46 3.40 -3.35
CA PHE A 54 -8.76 3.22 -2.69
C PHE A 54 -9.03 4.22 -1.57
N GLY A 55 -8.04 5.02 -1.18
CA GLY A 55 -8.09 5.80 0.04
C GLY A 55 -7.87 4.92 1.28
N HIS A 56 -8.02 5.51 2.45
CA HIS A 56 -7.85 4.80 3.72
C HIS A 56 -9.15 4.05 4.09
N LEU A 57 -9.11 2.72 4.00
CA LEU A 57 -10.25 1.86 4.29
C LEU A 57 -10.38 1.52 5.81
N ASP A 58 -9.73 2.31 6.65
CA ASP A 58 -9.78 2.19 8.10
C ASP A 58 -9.47 0.74 8.56
N ASN A 59 -10.40 0.05 9.22
CA ASN A 59 -10.22 -1.31 9.70
C ASN A 59 -9.90 -2.33 8.60
N ALA A 60 -10.28 -2.07 7.35
CA ALA A 60 -9.99 -2.93 6.21
C ALA A 60 -8.66 -2.59 5.50
N ALA A 61 -7.97 -1.50 5.89
CA ALA A 61 -6.80 -1.01 5.18
C ALA A 61 -5.66 -2.03 5.10
N GLY A 62 -5.37 -2.74 6.20
CA GLY A 62 -4.34 -3.77 6.23
C GLY A 62 -4.69 -4.97 5.34
N LEU A 63 -5.96 -5.37 5.30
CA LEU A 63 -6.41 -6.49 4.47
C LEU A 63 -6.29 -6.20 2.97
N ILE A 64 -6.65 -4.99 2.53
CA ILE A 64 -6.51 -4.64 1.11
C ILE A 64 -5.04 -4.50 0.71
N GLY A 65 -4.19 -4.02 1.61
CA GLY A 65 -2.73 -4.04 1.42
C GLY A 65 -2.18 -5.46 1.26
N LEU A 66 -2.65 -6.39 2.08
CA LEU A 66 -2.31 -7.81 1.98
C LEU A 66 -2.72 -8.39 0.62
N VAL A 67 -3.93 -8.07 0.14
CA VAL A 67 -4.41 -8.50 -1.18
C VAL A 67 -3.51 -7.97 -2.30
N LYS A 68 -3.14 -6.67 -2.26
CA LYS A 68 -2.24 -6.09 -3.25
C LYS A 68 -0.86 -6.78 -3.23
N ALA A 69 -0.29 -7.01 -2.05
CA ALA A 69 0.99 -7.69 -1.92
C ALA A 69 0.93 -9.13 -2.47
N ALA A 70 -0.14 -9.89 -2.15
CA ALA A 70 -0.35 -11.23 -2.69
C ALA A 70 -0.46 -11.24 -4.22
N LEU A 71 -1.21 -10.29 -4.79
CA LEU A 71 -1.33 -10.14 -6.24
C LEU A 71 0.00 -9.73 -6.88
N SER A 72 0.78 -8.87 -6.23
CA SER A 72 2.12 -8.49 -6.71
C SER A 72 3.06 -9.69 -6.78
N LEU A 73 3.09 -10.53 -5.75
CA LEU A 73 3.84 -11.78 -5.77
C LEU A 73 3.35 -12.74 -6.86
N GLN A 74 2.04 -12.95 -6.95
CA GLN A 74 1.45 -13.85 -7.94
C GLN A 74 1.72 -13.40 -9.38
N LYS A 75 1.65 -12.08 -9.64
CA LYS A 75 1.87 -11.50 -10.97
C LYS A 75 3.34 -11.18 -11.24
N LYS A 76 4.20 -11.30 -10.24
CA LYS A 76 5.61 -10.88 -10.29
C LYS A 76 5.79 -9.43 -10.73
N LYS A 77 4.88 -8.56 -10.28
CA LYS A 77 4.85 -7.15 -10.68
C LYS A 77 4.47 -6.25 -9.52
N ILE A 78 5.19 -5.16 -9.36
CA ILE A 78 4.84 -4.09 -8.42
C ILE A 78 4.14 -2.99 -9.22
N PRO A 79 2.84 -2.73 -8.97
CA PRO A 79 2.16 -1.63 -9.62
C PRO A 79 2.68 -0.30 -9.07
N PRO A 80 2.69 0.77 -9.90
CA PRO A 80 3.08 2.08 -9.44
C PRO A 80 2.09 2.66 -8.44
N LEU A 81 2.58 3.57 -7.60
CA LEU A 81 1.76 4.43 -6.77
C LEU A 81 0.85 5.28 -7.67
N ALA A 82 -0.47 5.18 -7.47
CA ALA A 82 -1.40 6.05 -8.19
C ALA A 82 -1.19 7.51 -7.75
N HIS A 83 -1.33 8.45 -8.68
CA HIS A 83 -1.20 9.90 -8.44
C HIS A 83 0.17 10.36 -7.89
N PHE A 84 1.21 9.52 -8.00
CA PHE A 84 2.53 9.87 -7.53
C PHE A 84 3.20 10.88 -8.49
N ASN A 85 3.52 12.06 -7.97
CA ASN A 85 4.19 13.12 -8.72
C ASN A 85 5.64 13.32 -8.26
N LYS A 86 5.85 13.35 -6.94
CA LYS A 86 7.16 13.53 -6.34
C LYS A 86 7.21 12.93 -4.94
N PRO A 87 8.37 12.44 -4.50
CA PRO A 87 8.53 11.94 -3.15
C PRO A 87 8.41 13.06 -2.11
N ASN A 88 8.03 12.68 -0.90
CA ASN A 88 8.07 13.57 0.26
C ASN A 88 9.52 14.02 0.50
N SER A 89 9.76 15.33 0.54
CA SER A 89 11.10 15.91 0.70
C SER A 89 11.75 15.60 2.06
N ASN A 90 10.96 15.16 3.04
CA ASN A 90 11.47 14.77 4.35
C ASN A 90 11.96 13.31 4.39
N ILE A 91 11.86 12.58 3.28
CA ILE A 91 12.34 11.20 3.18
C ILE A 91 13.61 11.17 2.32
N PRO A 92 14.77 10.83 2.90
CA PRO A 92 16.02 10.71 2.16
C PRO A 92 16.09 9.37 1.42
N PHE A 93 15.22 9.17 0.43
CA PHE A 93 15.16 7.90 -0.31
C PHE A 93 16.51 7.47 -0.89
N LYS A 94 17.35 8.40 -1.35
CA LYS A 94 18.67 8.08 -1.93
C LYS A 94 19.57 7.30 -0.97
N ASP A 95 19.41 7.56 0.32
CA ASP A 95 20.20 6.92 1.37
C ASP A 95 19.48 5.75 2.04
N SER A 96 18.26 5.47 1.61
CA SER A 96 17.39 4.42 2.13
C SER A 96 17.53 3.10 1.35
N PRO A 97 17.31 1.95 1.99
CA PRO A 97 17.18 0.67 1.31
C PRO A 97 15.94 0.60 0.40
N VAL A 98 14.96 1.48 0.65
CA VAL A 98 13.71 1.52 -0.12
C VAL A 98 13.67 2.68 -1.11
N PHE A 99 12.89 2.50 -2.18
CA PHE A 99 12.57 3.53 -3.16
C PHE A 99 11.06 3.51 -3.46
N PRO A 100 10.45 4.67 -3.79
CA PRO A 100 9.04 4.71 -4.12
C PRO A 100 8.75 3.93 -5.41
N ALA A 101 7.68 3.15 -5.42
CA ALA A 101 7.19 2.46 -6.62
C ALA A 101 6.56 3.49 -7.57
N ASP A 102 7.37 4.23 -8.32
CA ASP A 102 6.95 5.30 -9.24
C ASP A 102 6.58 4.78 -10.64
N ARG A 103 6.90 3.54 -10.94
CA ARG A 103 6.65 2.86 -12.22
C ARG A 103 6.35 1.39 -12.01
N LEU A 104 5.76 0.76 -13.03
CA LEU A 104 5.60 -0.70 -13.04
C LEU A 104 6.98 -1.36 -13.01
N THR A 105 7.21 -2.18 -11.99
CA THR A 105 8.48 -2.87 -11.78
C THR A 105 8.24 -4.37 -11.77
N GLU A 106 9.04 -5.12 -12.53
CA GLU A 106 9.02 -6.58 -12.49
C GLU A 106 9.67 -7.06 -11.18
N LEU A 107 8.98 -7.95 -10.46
CA LEU A 107 9.54 -8.68 -9.32
C LEU A 107 10.28 -9.89 -9.85
N GLY A 108 11.58 -9.71 -10.08
CA GLY A 108 12.45 -10.81 -10.46
C GLY A 108 12.30 -11.29 -11.90
N GLU A 109 13.05 -10.70 -12.80
CA GLU A 109 13.79 -11.54 -13.73
C GLU A 109 14.89 -12.16 -12.86
N ALA A 110 14.60 -13.31 -12.26
CA ALA A 110 15.61 -14.10 -11.60
C ALA A 110 16.66 -14.44 -12.62
N GLY A 111 17.86 -13.88 -12.50
CA GLY A 111 19.03 -14.53 -13.01
C GLY A 111 19.03 -15.99 -12.52
N GLU A 112 19.77 -16.86 -13.15
CA GLU A 112 19.78 -18.33 -13.02
C GLU A 112 19.80 -18.95 -11.59
N THR A 113 19.82 -18.16 -10.54
CA THR A 113 19.56 -18.51 -9.13
C THR A 113 18.19 -18.00 -8.73
N ALA A 114 17.20 -18.89 -8.71
CA ALA A 114 15.82 -18.58 -8.29
C ALA A 114 15.79 -18.15 -6.82
N GLU A 115 16.05 -16.88 -6.56
CA GLU A 115 15.83 -16.30 -5.23
C GLU A 115 14.33 -16.24 -4.96
N ILE A 116 13.91 -16.72 -3.79
CA ILE A 116 12.52 -16.61 -3.34
C ILE A 116 12.19 -15.15 -3.15
N ILE A 117 11.21 -14.66 -3.90
CA ILE A 117 10.75 -13.28 -3.82
C ILE A 117 9.85 -13.10 -2.61
N ARG A 118 10.12 -12.07 -1.82
CA ARG A 118 9.36 -11.74 -0.62
C ARG A 118 8.86 -10.31 -0.64
N CYS A 119 7.76 -10.09 0.07
CA CYS A 119 7.26 -8.76 0.33
C CYS A 119 6.84 -8.59 1.80
N GLY A 120 6.84 -7.34 2.27
CA GLY A 120 6.31 -6.96 3.58
C GLY A 120 5.00 -6.19 3.44
N VAL A 121 4.13 -6.29 4.44
CA VAL A 121 2.90 -5.49 4.55
C VAL A 121 2.84 -4.88 5.95
N SER A 122 2.76 -3.56 6.02
CA SER A 122 2.63 -2.82 7.28
C SER A 122 1.22 -2.29 7.47
N SER A 123 0.69 -2.41 8.68
CA SER A 123 -0.58 -1.81 9.06
C SER A 123 -0.50 -1.30 10.50
N PHE A 124 -0.78 -0.01 10.70
CA PHE A 124 -0.65 0.65 11.99
C PHE A 124 -2.00 1.21 12.44
N GLY A 125 -2.44 0.83 13.63
CA GLY A 125 -3.68 1.31 14.22
C GLY A 125 -3.46 2.53 15.12
N LEU A 126 -4.47 3.38 15.22
CA LEU A 126 -4.45 4.60 16.05
C LEU A 126 -4.16 4.33 17.53
N SER A 127 -4.55 3.16 18.02
CA SER A 127 -4.32 2.74 19.41
C SER A 127 -2.93 2.14 19.67
N GLY A 128 -2.01 2.21 18.69
CA GLY A 128 -0.66 1.65 18.81
C GLY A 128 -0.58 0.14 18.52
N ILE A 129 -1.64 -0.46 17.99
CA ILE A 129 -1.62 -1.84 17.51
C ILE A 129 -0.97 -1.84 16.12
N ASN A 130 0.27 -2.32 16.06
CA ASN A 130 1.02 -2.39 14.82
C ASN A 130 1.17 -3.84 14.36
N CYS A 131 1.00 -4.06 13.05
CA CYS A 131 1.17 -5.35 12.42
C CYS A 131 2.13 -5.21 11.23
N HIS A 132 3.04 -6.15 11.11
CA HIS A 132 3.86 -6.32 9.91
C HIS A 132 3.87 -7.81 9.54
N ILE A 133 3.52 -8.10 8.29
CA ILE A 133 3.46 -9.47 7.76
C ILE A 133 4.50 -9.60 6.66
N VAL A 134 5.27 -10.68 6.69
CA VAL A 134 6.16 -11.05 5.59
C VAL A 134 5.50 -12.18 4.82
N MET A 135 5.49 -12.03 3.50
CA MET A 135 4.93 -13.00 2.55
C MET A 135 6.02 -13.40 1.56
N GLU A 136 5.93 -14.62 1.08
CA GLU A 136 6.81 -15.10 0.03
C GLU A 136 6.01 -15.70 -1.13
N GLU A 137 6.65 -15.81 -2.27
CA GLU A 137 6.10 -16.47 -3.44
C GLU A 137 5.70 -17.92 -3.07
N ALA A 138 4.49 -18.30 -3.48
CA ALA A 138 4.03 -19.65 -3.23
C ALA A 138 4.90 -20.67 -4.00
N PRO A 139 5.29 -21.79 -3.38
CA PRO A 139 6.00 -22.84 -4.08
C PRO A 139 5.14 -23.38 -5.24
N VAL A 140 5.79 -23.78 -6.33
CA VAL A 140 5.11 -24.40 -7.46
C VAL A 140 4.48 -25.72 -6.99
N LEU A 141 3.24 -25.66 -6.56
CA LEU A 141 2.49 -26.84 -6.19
C LEU A 141 2.12 -27.62 -7.45
N LYS A 142 2.39 -28.91 -7.48
CA LYS A 142 1.76 -29.82 -8.44
C LYS A 142 0.24 -29.58 -8.32
N LYS A 143 -0.42 -29.35 -9.47
CA LYS A 143 -1.87 -29.05 -9.54
C LYS A 143 -2.65 -29.93 -8.57
N THR A 144 -3.04 -29.40 -7.45
CA THR A 144 -4.05 -30.02 -6.61
C THR A 144 -5.40 -29.74 -7.27
N ASN A 145 -6.24 -30.75 -7.39
CA ASN A 145 -7.61 -30.61 -7.91
C ASN A 145 -8.52 -29.87 -6.91
N TYR A 146 -7.98 -28.81 -6.29
CA TYR A 146 -8.78 -27.98 -5.40
C TYR A 146 -9.75 -27.16 -6.24
N ARG A 147 -10.99 -27.58 -6.26
CA ARG A 147 -12.11 -26.77 -6.73
C ARG A 147 -12.75 -26.14 -5.50
N PRO A 148 -12.84 -24.80 -5.43
CA PRO A 148 -13.64 -24.18 -4.39
C PRO A 148 -15.05 -24.74 -4.46
N LYS A 149 -15.53 -25.33 -3.37
CA LYS A 149 -16.81 -26.05 -3.32
C LYS A 149 -18.03 -25.15 -3.43
N VAL A 150 -17.90 -23.86 -3.22
CA VAL A 150 -19.04 -22.93 -3.23
C VAL A 150 -18.58 -21.55 -3.72
N PHE A 151 -19.19 -21.08 -4.80
CA PHE A 151 -19.15 -19.67 -5.16
C PHE A 151 -20.31 -18.97 -4.45
N HIS A 152 -20.01 -18.17 -3.44
CA HIS A 152 -21.01 -17.31 -2.84
C HIS A 152 -21.29 -16.13 -3.78
N THR A 153 -22.52 -16.04 -4.23
CA THR A 153 -23.01 -14.85 -4.92
C THR A 153 -23.40 -13.84 -3.85
N PHE A 154 -22.62 -12.77 -3.72
CA PHE A 154 -22.93 -11.70 -2.77
C PHE A 154 -24.05 -10.83 -3.35
N GLU A 155 -25.14 -10.66 -2.60
CA GLU A 155 -26.18 -9.70 -2.92
C GLU A 155 -25.65 -8.28 -2.66
N LYS A 156 -25.38 -7.53 -3.75
CA LYS A 156 -24.87 -6.17 -3.66
C LYS A 156 -25.99 -5.20 -3.34
N LYS A 157 -25.99 -4.66 -2.15
CA LYS A 157 -26.93 -3.60 -1.74
C LYS A 157 -26.15 -2.30 -1.49
N ARG A 158 -26.60 -1.21 -2.12
CA ARG A 158 -26.01 0.11 -1.85
C ARG A 158 -26.51 0.60 -0.49
N CYS A 159 -25.60 0.71 0.48
CA CYS A 159 -25.88 1.20 1.83
C CYS A 159 -25.30 2.61 2.04
N TRP A 160 -25.50 3.48 1.07
CA TRP A 160 -25.04 4.88 1.16
C TRP A 160 -26.03 5.73 1.92
N ILE A 161 -25.54 6.70 2.69
CA ILE A 161 -26.39 7.68 3.36
C ILE A 161 -27.09 8.50 2.28
N LYS A 162 -28.43 8.53 2.31
CA LYS A 162 -29.20 9.44 1.48
C LYS A 162 -29.12 10.82 2.10
N LEU A 163 -28.45 11.74 1.39
CA LEU A 163 -28.52 13.14 1.77
C LEU A 163 -29.93 13.66 1.54
N PRO A 164 -30.50 14.49 2.43
CA PRO A 164 -31.81 15.09 2.21
C PRO A 164 -31.79 15.93 0.95
N GLU A 165 -32.84 15.85 0.14
CA GLU A 165 -32.99 16.59 -1.15
C GLU A 165 -33.26 18.08 -0.94
N THR A 166 -33.44 18.53 0.28
CA THR A 166 -33.63 19.96 0.58
C THR A 166 -32.36 20.73 0.29
N PRO A 167 -32.42 21.79 -0.54
CA PRO A 167 -31.30 22.69 -0.65
C PRO A 167 -31.06 23.30 0.73
N TYR A 168 -29.87 23.02 1.28
CA TYR A 168 -29.43 23.77 2.45
C TYR A 168 -29.43 25.26 2.06
N GLU A 169 -30.28 26.05 2.65
CA GLU A 169 -30.03 27.50 2.69
C GLU A 169 -28.68 27.65 3.39
N THR A 170 -27.69 27.98 2.60
CA THR A 170 -26.30 28.10 3.06
C THR A 170 -26.19 29.37 3.89
N ASP A 171 -26.22 29.22 5.18
CA ASP A 171 -25.56 30.20 6.04
C ASP A 171 -24.11 30.33 5.58
N MET A 172 -23.66 31.52 5.33
CA MET A 172 -22.35 31.87 4.78
C MET A 172 -21.18 31.32 5.59
N SER A 173 -21.40 30.83 6.80
CA SER A 173 -20.39 30.17 7.64
C SER A 173 -19.95 28.76 7.12
N THR A 174 -20.73 28.14 6.23
CA THR A 174 -20.45 26.82 5.64
C THR A 174 -19.88 26.88 4.20
N VAL A 175 -19.56 28.06 3.71
CA VAL A 175 -19.15 28.30 2.31
C VAL A 175 -17.76 27.72 1.98
N PHE A 176 -16.95 27.38 2.98
CA PHE A 176 -15.57 26.90 2.73
C PHE A 176 -15.49 25.60 1.92
N ILE A 177 -16.49 24.73 2.01
CA ILE A 177 -16.51 23.46 1.27
C ILE A 177 -17.07 23.62 -0.14
N LYS A 178 -18.05 24.49 -0.34
CA LYS A 178 -18.71 24.69 -1.66
C LYS A 178 -17.87 25.44 -2.68
N GLN A 179 -17.08 26.41 -2.26
CA GLN A 179 -16.27 27.23 -3.19
C GLN A 179 -15.10 26.45 -3.81
N ARG A 180 -14.49 25.52 -3.06
CA ARG A 180 -13.42 24.67 -3.61
C ARG A 180 -13.88 23.58 -4.57
N LEU A 181 -15.12 23.12 -4.46
CA LEU A 181 -15.69 22.10 -5.37
C LEU A 181 -16.15 22.68 -6.71
N ALA A 182 -16.42 23.99 -6.78
CA ALA A 182 -16.88 24.66 -8.00
C ALA A 182 -15.75 25.13 -8.94
N GLU A 183 -14.54 25.29 -8.44
CA GLU A 183 -13.44 25.90 -9.20
C GLU A 183 -12.47 24.94 -9.88
N THR A 184 -12.63 23.62 -9.72
CA THR A 184 -11.74 22.66 -10.37
C THR A 184 -12.49 21.43 -10.90
N PRO A 185 -13.03 21.51 -12.14
CA PRO A 185 -13.56 20.32 -12.80
C PRO A 185 -12.43 19.36 -13.07
N GLY A 186 -12.42 18.22 -12.37
CA GLY A 186 -11.49 17.12 -12.64
C GLY A 186 -10.46 16.77 -11.55
N GLN A 187 -10.41 17.50 -10.44
CA GLN A 187 -9.60 17.07 -9.29
C GLN A 187 -10.49 16.65 -8.13
N VAL A 188 -10.49 15.35 -7.87
CA VAL A 188 -11.06 14.79 -6.63
C VAL A 188 -9.98 14.91 -5.56
N ILE A 189 -10.15 15.85 -4.63
CA ILE A 189 -9.28 15.96 -3.45
C ILE A 189 -9.91 15.11 -2.37
N TYR A 190 -9.28 13.99 -2.07
CA TYR A 190 -9.59 13.23 -0.87
C TYR A 190 -8.83 13.86 0.31
N GLY A 191 -9.56 14.42 1.26
CA GLY A 191 -9.04 14.84 2.54
C GLY A 191 -9.13 13.72 3.55
#